data_99f56b89a12513daf4ec7a44ad606996
#
_entry.id   99f56b89a12513daf4ec7a44ad606996
#
_cell.length_a   1.000
_cell.length_b   1.000
_cell.length_c   1.000
_cell.angle_alpha   90.00
_cell.angle_beta   90.00
_cell.angle_gamma   90.00
#
_symmetry.space_group_name_H-M   'P 1'
#
loop_
_entity.id
_entity.type
_entity.pdbx_description
1 polymer ?
#
loop_
_entity_poly.entity_id
_entity_poly.type
_entity_poly.pdbx_seq_one_letter_code
_entity_poly.pdbx_strand_id
1 'polypeptide(L)'
;LGVDGMPTGGTALFPGLNLAYEVGWVYGGGITLEQPLYMGGKVRTGYRMARIGSEMAEQNRRLTRSEVIVSTSRAYASVIRAREMRQVAERYHALLTELLRSVESARKHGLKPQNDVLKVRVKLNESELNLRRTENALRLATMNLCHLIGRPLTDRIEVADDLPDLPSTPVPA
;
A
#
# COMPACT_ATOMS: atom_id res chain seq x y z
N LEU A 1 9.13 -50.53 -6.85
CA LEU A 1 9.56 -49.45 -7.73
C LEU A 1 10.87 -48.89 -7.19
N GLY A 2 11.98 -49.14 -7.94
CA GLY A 2 13.26 -48.50 -7.64
C GLY A 2 13.23 -47.02 -7.96
N VAL A 3 14.24 -46.28 -7.52
CA VAL A 3 14.33 -44.80 -7.64
C VAL A 3 14.23 -44.27 -9.08
N ASP A 4 14.39 -45.14 -10.09
CA ASP A 4 14.37 -44.82 -11.51
C ASP A 4 13.10 -45.31 -12.23
N GLY A 5 12.04 -45.71 -11.51
CA GLY A 5 10.78 -46.09 -12.12
C GLY A 5 10.78 -47.42 -12.92
N MET A 6 11.86 -48.18 -12.88
CA MET A 6 11.92 -49.48 -13.52
C MET A 6 11.31 -50.57 -12.62
N PRO A 7 10.47 -51.49 -13.14
CA PRO A 7 9.97 -52.63 -12.39
C PRO A 7 11.10 -53.60 -12.11
N THR A 8 11.58 -53.66 -10.85
CA THR A 8 12.52 -54.68 -10.40
C THR A 8 11.79 -55.97 -10.07
N GLY A 9 12.03 -57.00 -10.86
CA GLY A 9 11.70 -58.37 -10.50
C GLY A 9 10.40 -58.91 -11.09
N GLY A 10 10.43 -59.26 -12.36
CA GLY A 10 9.53 -60.27 -12.89
C GLY A 10 10.04 -61.65 -12.47
N THR A 11 9.28 -62.36 -11.62
CA THR A 11 9.50 -63.79 -11.40
C THR A 11 9.38 -64.52 -12.73
N ALA A 12 10.50 -65.08 -13.20
CA ALA A 12 10.47 -65.85 -14.45
C ALA A 12 9.51 -67.03 -14.28
N LEU A 13 8.45 -67.01 -15.09
CA LEU A 13 7.39 -68.05 -15.11
C LEU A 13 7.93 -69.41 -15.58
N PHE A 14 9.13 -69.41 -16.20
CA PHE A 14 9.81 -70.60 -16.69
C PHE A 14 11.30 -70.50 -16.37
N PRO A 15 11.87 -71.44 -15.55
CA PRO A 15 13.31 -71.49 -15.28
C PRO A 15 14.06 -71.79 -16.57
N GLY A 16 14.90 -70.87 -17.02
CA GLY A 16 15.78 -71.03 -18.18
C GLY A 16 15.46 -70.15 -19.41
N LEU A 17 14.40 -69.36 -19.37
CA LEU A 17 14.08 -68.43 -20.46
C LEU A 17 14.33 -66.98 -20.00
N ASN A 18 15.52 -66.47 -20.29
CA ASN A 18 15.87 -65.04 -20.10
C ASN A 18 15.40 -64.30 -21.37
N LEU A 19 14.15 -63.82 -21.35
CA LEU A 19 13.68 -62.85 -22.35
C LEU A 19 14.05 -61.43 -21.86
N ALA A 20 15.26 -60.98 -22.18
CA ALA A 20 15.62 -59.58 -22.07
C ALA A 20 14.98 -58.87 -23.26
N TYR A 21 13.91 -58.11 -23.03
CA TYR A 21 13.42 -57.17 -24.01
C TYR A 21 13.80 -55.77 -23.56
N GLU A 22 14.47 -55.06 -24.43
CA GLU A 22 14.73 -53.64 -24.23
C GLU A 22 13.43 -52.88 -24.55
N VAL A 23 12.82 -52.30 -23.51
CA VAL A 23 11.72 -51.35 -23.73
C VAL A 23 12.35 -50.03 -24.14
N GLY A 24 12.34 -49.77 -25.44
CA GLY A 24 12.63 -48.43 -25.96
C GLY A 24 11.62 -47.40 -25.45
N TRP A 25 11.85 -46.17 -25.75
CA TRP A 25 10.98 -45.08 -25.36
C TRP A 25 9.53 -45.29 -25.83
N VAL A 26 8.61 -45.42 -24.90
CA VAL A 26 7.18 -45.49 -25.19
C VAL A 26 6.59 -44.10 -24.98
N TYR A 27 6.16 -43.50 -26.07
CA TYR A 27 5.40 -42.26 -26.04
C TYR A 27 3.91 -42.61 -26.16
N GLY A 28 3.12 -42.21 -25.18
CA GLY A 28 1.67 -42.31 -25.19
C GLY A 28 1.05 -40.95 -24.98
N GLY A 29 0.18 -40.53 -25.88
CA GLY A 29 -0.65 -39.35 -25.76
C GLY A 29 -2.11 -39.73 -25.99
N GLY A 30 -3.01 -39.23 -25.13
CA GLY A 30 -4.44 -39.43 -25.29
C GLY A 30 -5.18 -38.13 -25.03
N ILE A 31 -6.23 -37.87 -25.82
CA ILE A 31 -7.20 -36.82 -25.59
C ILE A 31 -8.46 -37.47 -25.05
N THR A 32 -8.82 -37.16 -23.80
CA THR A 32 -10.05 -37.66 -23.18
C THR A 32 -11.10 -36.54 -23.17
N LEU A 33 -12.23 -36.76 -23.77
CA LEU A 33 -13.41 -35.89 -23.72
C LEU A 33 -14.46 -36.50 -22.83
N GLU A 34 -14.75 -35.88 -21.70
CA GLU A 34 -15.76 -36.35 -20.74
C GLU A 34 -16.95 -35.40 -20.75
N GLN A 35 -18.11 -35.87 -21.26
CA GLN A 35 -19.34 -35.10 -21.34
C GLN A 35 -20.39 -35.70 -20.40
N PRO A 36 -20.65 -35.08 -19.23
CA PRO A 36 -21.70 -35.57 -18.34
C PRO A 36 -23.09 -35.29 -18.95
N LEU A 37 -23.87 -36.31 -19.19
CA LEU A 37 -25.21 -36.21 -19.79
C LEU A 37 -26.28 -35.82 -18.76
N TYR A 38 -26.13 -36.25 -17.50
CA TYR A 38 -27.04 -35.91 -16.41
C TYR A 38 -26.35 -35.94 -15.06
N MET A 39 -26.40 -34.82 -14.34
CA MET A 39 -25.82 -34.66 -12.99
C MET A 39 -26.80 -34.03 -11.97
N GLY A 40 -28.12 -34.34 -12.08
CA GLY A 40 -29.10 -33.85 -11.10
C GLY A 40 -29.15 -32.32 -10.93
N GLY A 41 -28.96 -31.56 -11.99
CA GLY A 41 -28.97 -30.10 -11.96
C GLY A 41 -27.64 -29.43 -11.52
N LYS A 42 -26.61 -30.20 -11.17
CA LYS A 42 -25.31 -29.71 -10.70
C LYS A 42 -24.65 -28.70 -11.67
N VAL A 43 -24.68 -29.04 -12.97
CA VAL A 43 -24.10 -28.18 -14.04
C VAL A 43 -24.85 -26.84 -14.12
N ARG A 44 -26.19 -26.86 -14.09
CA ARG A 44 -27.02 -25.65 -14.15
C ARG A 44 -26.84 -24.78 -12.93
N THR A 45 -26.74 -25.38 -11.75
CA THR A 45 -26.46 -24.64 -10.50
C THR A 45 -25.05 -24.07 -10.49
N GLY A 46 -24.04 -24.83 -10.94
CA GLY A 46 -22.68 -24.36 -11.11
C GLY A 46 -22.59 -23.15 -12.04
N TYR A 47 -23.28 -23.18 -13.18
CA TYR A 47 -23.35 -22.04 -14.09
C TYR A 47 -23.99 -20.80 -13.45
N ARG A 48 -25.10 -20.99 -12.69
CA ARG A 48 -25.72 -19.87 -11.96
C ARG A 48 -24.80 -19.29 -10.91
N MET A 49 -24.11 -20.12 -10.15
CA MET A 49 -23.11 -19.67 -9.15
C MET A 49 -21.97 -18.90 -9.81
N ALA A 50 -21.44 -19.37 -10.93
CA ALA A 50 -20.39 -18.68 -11.67
C ALA A 50 -20.86 -17.31 -12.19
N ARG A 51 -22.10 -17.21 -12.68
CA ARG A 51 -22.69 -15.95 -13.12
C ARG A 51 -22.84 -14.96 -11.96
N ILE A 52 -23.39 -15.39 -10.83
CA ILE A 52 -23.50 -14.56 -9.62
C ILE A 52 -22.11 -14.13 -9.14
N GLY A 53 -21.13 -15.04 -9.15
CA GLY A 53 -19.75 -14.72 -8.83
C GLY A 53 -19.16 -13.64 -9.74
N SER A 54 -19.47 -13.65 -11.03
CA SER A 54 -19.07 -12.60 -11.98
C SER A 54 -19.73 -11.26 -11.67
N GLU A 55 -21.02 -11.27 -11.35
CA GLU A 55 -21.76 -10.05 -10.94
C GLU A 55 -21.20 -9.49 -9.62
N MET A 56 -20.89 -10.33 -8.65
CA MET A 56 -20.23 -9.94 -7.40
C MET A 56 -18.84 -9.33 -7.65
N ALA A 57 -18.05 -9.93 -8.53
CA ALA A 57 -16.73 -9.41 -8.88
C ALA A 57 -16.82 -8.03 -9.53
N GLU A 58 -17.81 -7.78 -10.37
CA GLU A 58 -18.04 -6.45 -10.98
C GLU A 58 -18.44 -5.41 -9.92
N GLN A 59 -19.32 -5.74 -8.96
CA GLN A 59 -19.65 -4.84 -7.87
C GLN A 59 -18.44 -4.57 -6.96
N ASN A 60 -17.64 -5.59 -6.67
CA ASN A 60 -16.43 -5.43 -5.89
C ASN A 60 -15.40 -4.52 -6.60
N ARG A 61 -15.28 -4.64 -7.93
CA ARG A 61 -14.45 -3.73 -8.74
C ARG A 61 -14.91 -2.27 -8.60
N ARG A 62 -16.22 -2.02 -8.62
CA ARG A 62 -16.79 -0.66 -8.43
C ARG A 62 -16.50 -0.13 -7.04
N LEU A 63 -16.66 -0.97 -6.01
CA LEU A 63 -16.35 -0.63 -4.62
C LEU A 63 -14.87 -0.24 -4.48
N THR A 64 -13.96 -1.12 -4.93
CA THR A 64 -12.51 -0.86 -4.87
C THR A 64 -12.12 0.43 -5.58
N ARG A 65 -12.73 0.70 -6.75
CA ARG A 65 -12.51 1.98 -7.46
C ARG A 65 -12.90 3.19 -6.60
N SER A 66 -14.06 3.13 -5.94
CA SER A 66 -14.52 4.20 -5.06
C SER A 66 -13.60 4.38 -3.85
N GLU A 67 -13.15 3.27 -3.25
CA GLU A 67 -12.20 3.28 -2.13
C GLU A 67 -10.86 3.91 -2.52
N VAL A 68 -10.33 3.58 -3.70
CA VAL A 68 -9.09 4.19 -4.22
C VAL A 68 -9.25 5.69 -4.42
N ILE A 69 -10.35 6.14 -4.99
CA ILE A 69 -10.62 7.58 -5.20
C ILE A 69 -10.65 8.31 -3.84
N VAL A 70 -11.39 7.78 -2.87
CA VAL A 70 -11.53 8.40 -1.54
C VAL A 70 -10.19 8.39 -0.79
N SER A 71 -9.45 7.28 -0.81
CA SER A 71 -8.16 7.18 -0.12
C SER A 71 -7.12 8.13 -0.72
N THR A 72 -7.07 8.24 -2.05
CA THR A 72 -6.16 9.17 -2.74
C THR A 72 -6.52 10.62 -2.44
N SER A 73 -7.81 10.99 -2.47
CA SER A 73 -8.26 12.34 -2.12
C SER A 73 -7.93 12.70 -0.67
N ARG A 74 -8.08 11.77 0.27
CA ARG A 74 -7.69 11.96 1.67
C ARG A 74 -6.18 12.12 1.83
N ALA A 75 -5.39 11.34 1.11
CA ALA A 75 -3.93 11.45 1.15
C ALA A 75 -3.48 12.81 0.57
N TYR A 76 -4.08 13.26 -0.52
CA TYR A 76 -3.84 14.57 -1.11
C TYR A 76 -4.12 15.71 -0.11
N ALA A 77 -5.31 15.71 0.49
CA ALA A 77 -5.66 16.70 1.52
C ALA A 77 -4.74 16.65 2.75
N SER A 78 -4.23 15.46 3.11
CA SER A 78 -3.27 15.28 4.19
C SER A 78 -1.93 15.96 3.89
N VAL A 79 -1.45 15.92 2.64
CA VAL A 79 -0.22 16.61 2.22
C VAL A 79 -0.39 18.11 2.32
N ILE A 80 -1.51 18.67 1.81
CA ILE A 80 -1.81 20.11 1.91
C ILE A 80 -1.79 20.53 3.39
N ARG A 81 -2.54 19.82 4.25
CA ARG A 81 -2.60 20.12 5.68
C ARG A 81 -1.24 20.06 6.35
N ALA A 82 -0.42 19.05 6.03
CA ALA A 82 0.92 18.92 6.60
C ALA A 82 1.84 20.07 6.17
N ARG A 83 1.72 20.55 4.93
CA ARG A 83 2.45 21.70 4.40
C ARG A 83 2.08 22.98 5.14
N GLU A 84 0.78 23.24 5.31
CA GLU A 84 0.30 24.40 6.05
C GLU A 84 0.76 24.37 7.53
N MET A 85 0.70 23.20 8.17
CA MET A 85 1.19 23.04 9.54
C MET A 85 2.70 23.33 9.65
N ARG A 86 3.49 22.92 8.66
CA ARG A 86 4.92 23.25 8.61
C ARG A 86 5.14 24.75 8.50
N GLN A 87 4.40 25.44 7.61
CA GLN A 87 4.51 26.90 7.48
C GLN A 87 4.16 27.64 8.78
N VAL A 88 3.12 27.19 9.48
CA VAL A 88 2.76 27.75 10.79
C VAL A 88 3.89 27.52 11.80
N ALA A 89 4.45 26.31 11.83
CA ALA A 89 5.58 26.01 12.73
C ALA A 89 6.82 26.83 12.42
N GLU A 90 7.15 27.08 11.16
CA GLU A 90 8.25 27.94 10.71
C GLU A 90 8.05 29.39 11.19
N ARG A 91 6.85 29.94 10.98
CA ARG A 91 6.51 31.30 11.43
C ARG A 91 6.58 31.43 12.95
N TYR A 92 6.09 30.43 13.68
CA TYR A 92 6.14 30.41 15.14
C TYR A 92 7.57 30.31 15.65
N HIS A 93 8.41 29.50 15.05
CA HIS A 93 9.83 29.40 15.38
C HIS A 93 10.58 30.74 15.14
N ALA A 94 10.31 31.39 14.00
CA ALA A 94 10.87 32.70 13.68
C ALA A 94 10.45 33.75 14.71
N LEU A 95 9.17 33.79 15.10
CA LEU A 95 8.64 34.68 16.12
C LEU A 95 9.35 34.50 17.48
N LEU A 96 9.56 33.25 17.91
CA LEU A 96 10.24 32.96 19.18
C LEU A 96 11.73 33.33 19.13
N THR A 97 12.37 33.21 17.97
CA THR A 97 13.75 33.64 17.74
C THR A 97 13.90 35.18 17.94
N GLU A 98 12.98 35.94 17.34
CA GLU A 98 12.89 37.38 17.51
C GLU A 98 12.61 37.78 18.98
N LEU A 99 11.65 37.08 19.62
CA LEU A 99 11.32 37.30 21.02
C LEU A 99 12.51 37.03 21.93
N LEU A 100 13.28 35.97 21.69
CA LEU A 100 14.49 35.67 22.46
C LEU A 100 15.51 36.83 22.36
N ARG A 101 15.76 37.32 21.13
CA ARG A 101 16.65 38.44 20.88
C ARG A 101 16.22 39.70 21.66
N SER A 102 14.91 39.99 21.62
CA SER A 102 14.33 41.13 22.34
C SER A 102 14.48 41.02 23.86
N VAL A 103 14.17 39.84 24.43
CA VAL A 103 14.26 39.60 25.88
C VAL A 103 15.72 39.58 26.34
N GLU A 104 16.65 39.05 25.55
CA GLU A 104 18.09 39.08 25.84
C GLU A 104 18.64 40.54 25.84
N SER A 105 18.18 41.36 24.88
CA SER A 105 18.51 42.80 24.86
C SER A 105 17.96 43.51 26.07
N ALA A 106 16.68 43.32 26.41
CA ALA A 106 16.07 43.92 27.61
C ALA A 106 16.78 43.49 28.91
N ARG A 107 17.24 42.24 28.98
CA ARG A 107 18.05 41.79 30.11
C ARG A 107 19.40 42.53 30.22
N LYS A 108 20.11 42.72 29.10
CA LYS A 108 21.37 43.46 29.07
C LYS A 108 21.23 44.86 29.62
N HIS A 109 20.06 45.47 29.48
CA HIS A 109 19.73 46.80 30.01
C HIS A 109 19.09 46.73 31.41
N GLY A 110 19.11 45.60 32.09
CA GLY A 110 18.55 45.42 33.44
C GLY A 110 17.02 45.43 33.54
N LEU A 111 16.30 45.41 32.40
CA LEU A 111 14.83 45.52 32.36
C LEU A 111 14.12 44.18 32.54
N LYS A 112 14.81 43.06 32.41
CA LYS A 112 14.26 41.71 32.51
C LYS A 112 15.17 40.78 33.32
N PRO A 113 14.59 39.91 34.15
CA PRO A 113 15.32 38.90 34.91
C PRO A 113 15.83 37.75 33.99
N GLN A 114 16.87 37.04 34.45
CA GLN A 114 17.45 35.88 33.77
C GLN A 114 16.40 34.78 33.50
N ASN A 115 15.46 34.61 34.43
CA ASN A 115 14.43 33.59 34.35
C ASN A 115 13.52 33.75 33.09
N ASP A 116 13.23 34.99 32.69
CA ASP A 116 12.41 35.26 31.51
C ASP A 116 13.16 34.86 30.23
N VAL A 117 14.48 35.08 30.16
CA VAL A 117 15.31 34.60 29.06
C VAL A 117 15.26 33.07 28.97
N LEU A 118 15.41 32.38 30.11
CA LEU A 118 15.38 30.93 30.17
C LEU A 118 14.02 30.37 29.74
N LYS A 119 12.91 30.96 30.15
CA LYS A 119 11.56 30.58 29.72
C LYS A 119 11.40 30.66 28.20
N VAL A 120 11.84 31.77 27.58
CA VAL A 120 11.74 31.94 26.13
C VAL A 120 12.64 30.94 25.41
N ARG A 121 13.83 30.66 25.93
CA ARG A 121 14.77 29.68 25.36
C ARG A 121 14.19 28.27 25.37
N VAL A 122 13.49 27.87 26.46
CA VAL A 122 12.78 26.61 26.53
C VAL A 122 11.69 26.54 25.44
N LYS A 123 10.89 27.61 25.28
CA LYS A 123 9.86 27.69 24.24
C LYS A 123 10.44 27.63 22.82
N LEU A 124 11.59 28.24 22.58
CA LEU A 124 12.28 28.15 21.30
C LEU A 124 12.72 26.72 20.99
N ASN A 125 13.31 26.02 21.97
CA ASN A 125 13.69 24.61 21.78
C ASN A 125 12.47 23.70 21.52
N GLU A 126 11.36 23.93 22.23
CA GLU A 126 10.10 23.24 21.97
C GLU A 126 9.58 23.50 20.54
N SER A 127 9.70 24.75 20.07
CA SER A 127 9.27 25.09 18.70
C SER A 127 10.16 24.47 17.63
N GLU A 128 11.47 24.38 17.86
CA GLU A 128 12.38 23.67 16.96
C GLU A 128 12.01 22.17 16.83
N LEU A 129 11.73 21.53 17.97
CA LEU A 129 11.28 20.14 17.97
C LEU A 129 9.96 19.99 17.20
N ASN A 130 9.02 20.93 17.39
CA ASN A 130 7.74 20.92 16.67
C ASN A 130 7.94 21.13 15.16
N LEU A 131 8.84 22.02 14.75
CA LEU A 131 9.19 22.23 13.35
C LEU A 131 9.69 20.92 12.71
N ARG A 132 10.63 20.24 13.35
CA ARG A 132 11.14 18.93 12.87
C ARG A 132 10.05 17.87 12.77
N ARG A 133 9.09 17.87 13.72
CA ARG A 133 7.93 16.96 13.67
C ARG A 133 7.02 17.23 12.47
N THR A 134 6.76 18.51 12.19
CA THR A 134 5.91 18.87 11.04
C THR A 134 6.61 18.61 9.71
N GLU A 135 7.93 18.80 9.61
CA GLU A 135 8.72 18.41 8.44
C GLU A 135 8.64 16.90 8.18
N ASN A 136 8.80 16.08 9.22
CA ASN A 136 8.66 14.63 9.11
C ASN A 136 7.21 14.22 8.75
N ALA A 137 6.22 14.88 9.32
CA ALA A 137 4.81 14.62 9.00
C ALA A 137 4.51 14.93 7.51
N LEU A 138 5.05 16.03 6.98
CA LEU A 138 4.92 16.35 5.55
C LEU A 138 5.60 15.28 4.68
N ARG A 139 6.80 14.86 5.03
CA ARG A 139 7.51 13.79 4.32
C ARG A 139 6.70 12.50 4.28
N LEU A 140 6.17 12.07 5.43
CA LEU A 140 5.36 10.86 5.53
C LEU A 140 4.05 10.97 4.74
N ALA A 141 3.38 12.13 4.78
CA ALA A 141 2.17 12.37 4.00
C ALA A 141 2.45 12.29 2.49
N THR A 142 3.56 12.86 2.02
CA THR A 142 3.99 12.80 0.62
C THR A 142 4.32 11.37 0.21
N MET A 143 5.05 10.61 1.04
CA MET A 143 5.36 9.20 0.78
C MET A 143 4.09 8.35 0.68
N ASN A 144 3.11 8.59 1.54
CA ASN A 144 1.81 7.90 1.49
C ASN A 144 1.04 8.22 0.20
N LEU A 145 1.05 9.47 -0.25
CA LEU A 145 0.46 9.86 -1.53
C LEU A 145 1.18 9.16 -2.69
N CYS A 146 2.53 9.18 -2.72
CA CYS A 146 3.33 8.46 -3.73
C CYS A 146 2.95 6.97 -3.80
N HIS A 147 2.81 6.32 -2.63
CA HIS A 147 2.42 4.92 -2.54
C HIS A 147 1.05 4.66 -3.19
N LEU A 148 0.05 5.48 -2.86
CA LEU A 148 -1.31 5.32 -3.39
C LEU A 148 -1.42 5.55 -4.91
N ILE A 149 -0.57 6.43 -5.47
CA ILE A 149 -0.55 6.69 -6.92
C ILE A 149 0.47 5.81 -7.68
N GLY A 150 1.13 4.87 -6.97
CA GLY A 150 2.10 3.94 -7.58
C GLY A 150 3.43 4.57 -8.01
N ARG A 151 3.83 5.70 -7.40
CA ARG A 151 5.13 6.33 -7.66
C ARG A 151 6.20 5.91 -6.62
N PRO A 152 7.49 6.02 -6.97
CA PRO A 152 8.56 5.80 -6.00
C PRO A 152 8.39 6.69 -4.75
N LEU A 153 8.63 6.14 -3.56
CA LEU A 153 8.47 6.85 -2.28
C LEU A 153 9.45 8.04 -2.12
N THR A 154 10.49 8.07 -2.92
CA THR A 154 11.51 9.13 -2.93
C THR A 154 11.15 10.31 -3.83
N ASP A 155 10.09 10.19 -4.62
CA ASP A 155 9.67 11.25 -5.54
C ASP A 155 9.21 12.49 -4.77
N ARG A 156 9.63 13.64 -5.27
CA ARG A 156 9.13 14.94 -4.77
C ARG A 156 7.93 15.33 -5.61
N ILE A 157 6.76 15.28 -4.98
CA ILE A 157 5.50 15.72 -5.60
C ILE A 157 5.18 17.10 -5.06
N GLU A 158 5.04 18.06 -5.96
CA GLU A 158 4.42 19.35 -5.66
C GLU A 158 2.92 19.21 -5.83
N VAL A 159 2.21 19.50 -4.75
CA VAL A 159 0.76 19.44 -4.68
C VAL A 159 0.23 20.85 -4.87
N ALA A 160 -0.68 21.06 -5.82
CA ALA A 160 -1.34 22.33 -6.03
C ALA A 160 -2.17 22.73 -4.79
N ASP A 161 -2.34 24.03 -4.56
CA ASP A 161 -3.02 24.53 -3.35
C ASP A 161 -4.54 24.33 -3.41
N ASP A 162 -5.10 24.15 -4.59
CA ASP A 162 -6.53 23.93 -4.75
C ASP A 162 -6.87 22.46 -4.50
N LEU A 163 -7.75 22.21 -3.52
CA LEU A 163 -8.44 20.94 -3.44
C LEU A 163 -9.24 20.78 -4.74
N PRO A 164 -9.03 19.70 -5.50
CA PRO A 164 -9.87 19.47 -6.67
C PRO A 164 -11.31 19.42 -6.20
N ASP A 165 -12.19 20.18 -6.88
CA ASP A 165 -13.62 20.09 -6.68
C ASP A 165 -14.01 18.61 -6.78
N LEU A 166 -14.39 18.02 -5.67
CA LEU A 166 -14.92 16.67 -5.67
C LEU A 166 -16.17 16.71 -6.57
N PRO A 167 -16.21 15.88 -7.62
CA PRO A 167 -17.37 15.87 -8.49
C PRO A 167 -18.61 15.62 -7.63
N SER A 168 -19.50 16.58 -7.59
CA SER A 168 -20.78 16.53 -6.88
C SER A 168 -21.78 15.57 -7.53
N THR A 169 -21.32 14.71 -8.42
CA THR A 169 -22.15 13.67 -9.05
C THR A 169 -22.59 12.68 -7.98
N PRO A 170 -23.90 12.57 -7.71
CA PRO A 170 -24.42 11.55 -6.84
C PRO A 170 -24.01 10.20 -7.40
N VAL A 171 -23.46 9.34 -6.54
CA VAL A 171 -23.19 7.93 -6.88
C VAL A 171 -24.53 7.33 -7.30
N PRO A 172 -24.73 6.91 -8.57
CA PRO A 172 -25.97 6.26 -8.95
C PRO A 172 -26.14 5.00 -8.09
N ALA A 173 -27.34 4.88 -7.51
CA ALA A 173 -27.75 3.78 -6.64
C ALA A 173 -27.69 2.42 -7.34
#